data_2d5324c88a0c671d78385ca911ecf3d1
#
_entry.id   2d5324c88a0c671d78385ca911ecf3d1
#
_cell.length_a   1.000
_cell.length_b   1.000
_cell.length_c   1.000
_cell.angle_alpha   90.00
_cell.angle_beta   90.00
_cell.angle_gamma   90.00
#
_symmetry.space_group_name_H-M   'P 1'
#
loop_
_entity.id
_entity.type
_entity.pdbx_description
1 polymer ?
#
loop_
_entity_poly.entity_id
_entity_poly.type
_entity_poly.pdbx_seq_one_letter_code
_entity_poly.pdbx_strand_id
1 'polypeptide(L)'
;MNHLLILRFSSMGDVAMMVPSLRCLTKAYPDLNITIVTSEFYKPFFSEFKNINFFATDFKITHKGIKGLLRLFKELKNLKPTHVADLHSVLRTHFLTILFKLRFIKTKKINKLRSDKKRLFRKSNKVLKPLIPTQYRYSEVFCRLGFNIDLTSHEFPLPKRINDKAESFLSATENTKKKIGIAPFASYTGKIYPLDLMQKVVGFLQNENYVFLFGNGKYETDILKVWTKAYPNVFGCYTLNSLESELEIISNLNAMLSMDSANGHLAANYNVPVISLWGLTHPFAGYAPFLSKPENELTSNREMYPLLPTSAYGNKTPKGYEKVMRSIDVNDVILAINKAL
;
A
#
# COMPACT_ATOMS: atom_id res chain seq x y z
N MET A 1 -0.25 -32.28 6.08
CA MET A 1 -0.94 -30.97 6.06
C MET A 1 -0.07 -29.97 5.33
N ASN A 2 -0.60 -29.23 4.37
CA ASN A 2 0.19 -28.22 3.64
C ASN A 2 0.46 -26.99 4.52
N HIS A 3 1.71 -26.51 4.51
CA HIS A 3 2.11 -25.30 5.20
C HIS A 3 2.81 -24.34 4.22
N LEU A 4 2.21 -23.18 4.01
CA LEU A 4 2.68 -22.14 3.09
C LEU A 4 3.39 -21.01 3.86
N LEU A 5 4.69 -20.81 3.61
CA LEU A 5 5.39 -19.59 4.02
C LEU A 5 5.26 -18.51 2.95
N ILE A 6 4.90 -17.30 3.35
CA ILE A 6 4.81 -16.14 2.47
C ILE A 6 5.86 -15.12 2.90
N LEU A 7 6.84 -14.85 2.03
CA LEU A 7 7.95 -13.95 2.31
C LEU A 7 7.72 -12.57 1.69
N ARG A 8 7.44 -11.54 2.53
CA ARG A 8 7.37 -10.14 2.11
C ARG A 8 7.79 -9.20 3.25
N PHE A 9 9.06 -8.79 3.30
CA PHE A 9 9.64 -8.07 4.44
C PHE A 9 9.30 -6.57 4.49
N SER A 10 9.05 -5.95 3.34
CA SER A 10 8.76 -4.53 3.13
C SER A 10 8.36 -4.30 1.66
N SER A 11 7.92 -3.15 1.20
CA SER A 11 7.53 -1.94 1.92
C SER A 11 6.08 -2.02 2.39
N MET A 12 5.61 -1.01 3.17
CA MET A 12 4.26 -0.99 3.74
C MET A 12 3.16 -1.18 2.68
N GLY A 13 3.19 -0.42 1.59
CA GLY A 13 2.20 -0.55 0.51
C GLY A 13 2.26 -1.92 -0.18
N ASP A 14 3.46 -2.47 -0.42
CA ASP A 14 3.60 -3.81 -0.99
C ASP A 14 3.07 -4.92 -0.06
N VAL A 15 3.22 -4.74 1.26
CA VAL A 15 2.64 -5.67 2.26
C VAL A 15 1.12 -5.53 2.26
N ALA A 16 0.58 -4.32 2.23
CA ALA A 16 -0.86 -4.06 2.15
C ALA A 16 -1.50 -4.67 0.89
N MET A 17 -0.80 -4.62 -0.26
CA MET A 17 -1.26 -5.22 -1.52
C MET A 17 -1.38 -6.76 -1.47
N MET A 18 -0.86 -7.45 -0.45
CA MET A 18 -1.09 -8.90 -0.31
C MET A 18 -2.49 -9.23 0.22
N VAL A 19 -3.10 -8.35 0.98
CA VAL A 19 -4.34 -8.61 1.73
C VAL A 19 -5.48 -9.15 0.84
N PRO A 20 -5.78 -8.56 -0.35
CA PRO A 20 -6.83 -9.11 -1.21
C PRO A 20 -6.57 -10.55 -1.65
N SER A 21 -5.32 -10.87 -2.02
CA SER A 21 -4.95 -12.23 -2.42
C SER A 21 -5.01 -13.20 -1.24
N LEU A 22 -4.70 -12.75 -0.02
CA LEU A 22 -4.81 -13.58 1.19
C LEU A 22 -6.27 -13.88 1.54
N ARG A 23 -7.20 -12.93 1.39
CA ARG A 23 -8.63 -13.18 1.60
C ARG A 23 -9.15 -14.27 0.68
N CYS A 24 -8.84 -14.18 -0.61
CA CYS A 24 -9.21 -15.23 -1.56
C CYS A 24 -8.53 -16.57 -1.23
N LEU A 25 -7.25 -16.54 -0.82
CA LEU A 25 -6.51 -17.76 -0.46
C LEU A 25 -7.10 -18.46 0.76
N THR A 26 -7.35 -17.73 1.84
CA THR A 26 -7.91 -18.30 3.09
C THR A 26 -9.34 -18.77 2.92
N LYS A 27 -10.13 -18.11 2.06
CA LYS A 27 -11.48 -18.54 1.72
C LYS A 27 -11.48 -19.83 0.89
N ALA A 28 -10.59 -19.95 -0.11
CA ALA A 28 -10.49 -21.11 -0.97
C ALA A 28 -9.84 -22.33 -0.28
N TYR A 29 -8.96 -22.08 0.69
CA TYR A 29 -8.19 -23.11 1.40
C TYR A 29 -8.23 -22.90 2.92
N PRO A 30 -9.38 -23.11 3.58
CA PRO A 30 -9.55 -22.81 5.02
C PRO A 30 -8.62 -23.65 5.92
N ASP A 31 -8.25 -24.87 5.49
CA ASP A 31 -7.37 -25.77 6.24
C ASP A 31 -5.87 -25.59 5.92
N LEU A 32 -5.53 -24.63 5.03
CA LEU A 32 -4.14 -24.37 4.71
C LEU A 32 -3.47 -23.62 5.87
N ASN A 33 -2.42 -24.22 6.44
CA ASN A 33 -1.58 -23.51 7.40
C ASN A 33 -0.75 -22.46 6.67
N ILE A 34 -0.91 -21.20 7.03
CA ILE A 34 -0.20 -20.06 6.40
C ILE A 34 0.63 -19.36 7.45
N THR A 35 1.89 -19.07 7.13
CA THR A 35 2.73 -18.18 7.95
C THR A 35 3.24 -17.02 7.10
N ILE A 36 2.87 -15.80 7.50
CA ILE A 36 3.40 -14.57 6.88
C ILE A 36 4.68 -14.16 7.59
N VAL A 37 5.74 -14.01 6.81
CA VAL A 37 7.08 -13.63 7.29
C VAL A 37 7.35 -12.20 6.87
N THR A 38 7.23 -11.25 7.81
CA THR A 38 7.36 -9.80 7.56
C THR A 38 7.83 -9.06 8.82
N SER A 39 7.89 -7.71 8.79
CA SER A 39 8.19 -6.91 9.98
C SER A 39 7.02 -6.91 10.96
N GLU A 40 7.30 -6.94 12.27
CA GLU A 40 6.30 -6.83 13.34
C GLU A 40 5.37 -5.64 13.15
N PHE A 41 5.90 -4.53 12.64
CA PHE A 41 5.15 -3.31 12.37
C PHE A 41 3.89 -3.54 11.51
N TYR A 42 3.90 -4.54 10.61
CA TYR A 42 2.79 -4.81 9.69
C TYR A 42 1.77 -5.84 10.22
N LYS A 43 1.95 -6.34 11.43
CA LYS A 43 1.05 -7.32 12.03
C LYS A 43 -0.43 -6.90 12.01
N PRO A 44 -0.79 -5.62 12.26
CA PRO A 44 -2.19 -5.18 12.22
C PRO A 44 -2.91 -5.38 10.88
N PHE A 45 -2.18 -5.50 9.74
CA PHE A 45 -2.80 -5.78 8.43
C PHE A 45 -3.43 -7.17 8.34
N PHE A 46 -3.02 -8.07 9.23
CA PHE A 46 -3.41 -9.48 9.20
C PHE A 46 -4.30 -9.87 10.38
N SER A 47 -4.72 -8.93 11.20
CA SER A 47 -5.53 -9.18 12.41
C SER A 47 -6.91 -9.78 12.11
N GLU A 48 -7.43 -9.65 10.88
CA GLU A 48 -8.69 -10.25 10.45
C GLU A 48 -8.59 -11.77 10.20
N PHE A 49 -7.39 -12.30 9.97
CA PHE A 49 -7.18 -13.70 9.58
C PHE A 49 -6.92 -14.59 10.79
N LYS A 50 -7.90 -15.42 11.17
CA LYS A 50 -7.78 -16.33 12.32
C LYS A 50 -6.84 -17.52 12.06
N ASN A 51 -6.67 -17.92 10.80
CA ASN A 51 -5.90 -19.10 10.36
C ASN A 51 -4.53 -18.72 9.77
N ILE A 52 -4.08 -17.47 9.90
CA ILE A 52 -2.75 -17.02 9.47
C ILE A 52 -1.85 -16.84 10.69
N ASN A 53 -0.73 -17.54 10.68
CA ASN A 53 0.35 -17.31 11.63
C ASN A 53 1.24 -16.16 11.18
N PHE A 54 1.79 -15.45 12.14
CA PHE A 54 2.68 -14.32 11.89
C PHE A 54 4.08 -14.63 12.41
N PHE A 55 5.10 -14.40 11.58
CA PHE A 55 6.51 -14.53 11.95
C PHE A 55 7.21 -13.19 11.74
N ALA A 56 7.59 -12.54 12.84
CA ALA A 56 8.28 -11.25 12.82
C ALA A 56 9.73 -11.37 12.38
N THR A 57 10.15 -10.53 11.44
CA THR A 57 11.55 -10.40 11.06
C THR A 57 12.15 -9.09 11.52
N ASP A 58 13.38 -9.17 12.05
CA ASP A 58 14.18 -8.01 12.41
C ASP A 58 15.54 -8.05 11.72
N PHE A 59 15.67 -7.27 10.65
CA PHE A 59 16.91 -7.17 9.88
C PHE A 59 17.89 -6.11 10.41
N LYS A 60 17.53 -5.39 11.46
CA LYS A 60 18.40 -4.42 12.11
C LYS A 60 19.32 -5.12 13.14
N ILE A 61 18.79 -6.10 13.87
CA ILE A 61 19.45 -6.78 14.99
C ILE A 61 19.53 -8.28 14.71
N THR A 62 18.42 -9.00 14.91
CA THR A 62 18.39 -10.48 15.00
C THR A 62 18.73 -11.19 13.69
N HIS A 63 18.21 -10.68 12.56
CA HIS A 63 18.36 -11.29 11.23
C HIS A 63 19.31 -10.51 10.31
N LYS A 64 20.25 -9.74 10.92
CA LYS A 64 21.24 -8.91 10.20
C LYS A 64 22.32 -9.76 9.54
N GLY A 65 22.64 -9.44 8.27
CA GLY A 65 23.72 -10.06 7.51
C GLY A 65 23.49 -11.55 7.19
N ILE A 66 24.53 -12.23 6.70
CA ILE A 66 24.43 -13.64 6.28
C ILE A 66 24.15 -14.56 7.46
N LYS A 67 24.82 -14.35 8.60
CA LYS A 67 24.60 -15.15 9.82
C LYS A 67 23.14 -15.01 10.31
N GLY A 68 22.59 -13.78 10.28
CA GLY A 68 21.18 -13.54 10.61
C GLY A 68 20.22 -14.20 9.63
N LEU A 69 20.53 -14.24 8.32
CA LEU A 69 19.71 -14.95 7.34
C LEU A 69 19.75 -16.48 7.51
N LEU A 70 20.91 -17.05 7.90
CA LEU A 70 21.02 -18.48 8.24
C LEU A 70 20.20 -18.81 9.51
N ARG A 71 20.21 -17.91 10.51
CA ARG A 71 19.37 -18.03 11.69
C ARG A 71 17.89 -18.02 11.30
N LEU A 72 17.46 -17.02 10.53
CA LEU A 72 16.08 -16.93 10.01
C LEU A 72 15.67 -18.19 9.25
N PHE A 73 16.56 -18.71 8.39
CA PHE A 73 16.28 -19.96 7.69
C PHE A 73 16.05 -21.13 8.65
N LYS A 74 16.89 -21.29 9.69
CA LYS A 74 16.73 -22.35 10.70
C LYS A 74 15.38 -22.23 11.43
N GLU A 75 15.03 -21.02 11.85
CA GLU A 75 13.76 -20.73 12.54
C GLU A 75 12.57 -21.06 11.64
N LEU A 76 12.56 -20.57 10.39
CA LEU A 76 11.49 -20.86 9.43
C LEU A 76 11.42 -22.34 9.02
N LYS A 77 12.56 -23.04 8.92
CA LYS A 77 12.60 -24.49 8.64
C LYS A 77 11.93 -25.29 9.76
N ASN A 78 12.08 -24.88 11.01
CA ASN A 78 11.46 -25.55 12.16
C ASN A 78 9.93 -25.51 12.13
N LEU A 79 9.34 -24.57 11.37
CA LEU A 79 7.89 -24.53 11.10
C LEU A 79 7.44 -25.61 10.12
N LYS A 80 8.37 -26.39 9.55
CA LYS A 80 8.11 -27.51 8.60
C LYS A 80 7.28 -27.07 7.38
N PRO A 81 7.65 -25.99 6.67
CA PRO A 81 6.88 -25.57 5.50
C PRO A 81 6.98 -26.59 4.37
N THR A 82 5.90 -26.74 3.63
CA THR A 82 5.83 -27.54 2.39
C THR A 82 5.97 -26.68 1.14
N HIS A 83 5.60 -25.40 1.25
CA HIS A 83 5.58 -24.44 0.16
C HIS A 83 6.13 -23.08 0.62
N VAL A 84 6.82 -22.37 -0.28
CA VAL A 84 7.32 -21.01 -0.04
C VAL A 84 6.95 -20.08 -1.20
N ALA A 85 6.18 -19.05 -0.90
CA ALA A 85 5.86 -17.96 -1.80
C ALA A 85 6.77 -16.76 -1.55
N ASP A 86 7.71 -16.48 -2.44
CA ASP A 86 8.53 -15.27 -2.39
C ASP A 86 7.82 -14.12 -3.12
N LEU A 87 7.07 -13.32 -2.39
CA LEU A 87 6.38 -12.13 -2.90
C LEU A 87 7.27 -10.88 -2.85
N HIS A 88 8.50 -10.99 -2.37
CA HIS A 88 9.46 -9.89 -2.30
C HIS A 88 10.50 -9.90 -3.44
N SER A 89 11.05 -11.07 -3.75
CA SER A 89 12.04 -11.28 -4.82
C SER A 89 13.23 -10.29 -4.74
N VAL A 90 13.90 -10.23 -3.56
CA VAL A 90 15.12 -9.47 -3.29
C VAL A 90 16.25 -10.44 -2.89
N LEU A 91 17.50 -9.96 -2.79
CA LEU A 91 18.64 -10.79 -2.45
C LEU A 91 18.43 -11.66 -1.20
N ARG A 92 17.87 -11.08 -0.13
CA ARG A 92 17.57 -11.81 1.11
C ARG A 92 16.60 -12.97 0.91
N THR A 93 15.52 -12.75 0.17
CA THR A 93 14.54 -13.81 -0.10
C THR A 93 15.05 -14.81 -1.12
N HIS A 94 15.87 -14.40 -2.08
CA HIS A 94 16.54 -15.34 -2.99
C HIS A 94 17.45 -16.29 -2.23
N PHE A 95 18.25 -15.79 -1.27
CA PHE A 95 19.07 -16.62 -0.40
C PHE A 95 18.23 -17.67 0.34
N LEU A 96 17.16 -17.25 1.01
CA LEU A 96 16.27 -18.15 1.73
C LEU A 96 15.61 -19.18 0.79
N THR A 97 15.12 -18.75 -0.37
CA THR A 97 14.44 -19.64 -1.32
C THR A 97 15.39 -20.68 -1.94
N ILE A 98 16.69 -20.36 -2.12
CA ILE A 98 17.71 -21.34 -2.52
C ILE A 98 17.86 -22.41 -1.44
N LEU A 99 18.00 -22.02 -0.17
CA LEU A 99 18.13 -22.95 0.95
C LEU A 99 16.90 -23.87 1.10
N PHE A 100 15.68 -23.34 0.89
CA PHE A 100 14.47 -24.15 0.89
C PHE A 100 14.39 -25.13 -0.30
N LYS A 101 14.83 -24.70 -1.49
CA LYS A 101 14.90 -25.59 -2.67
C LYS A 101 15.87 -26.74 -2.47
N LEU A 102 17.02 -26.51 -1.84
CA LEU A 102 17.97 -27.56 -1.47
C LEU A 102 17.38 -28.59 -0.48
N ARG A 103 16.25 -28.27 0.13
CA ARG A 103 15.46 -29.18 0.99
C ARG A 103 14.21 -29.72 0.27
N PHE A 104 14.17 -29.64 -1.05
CA PHE A 104 13.05 -30.07 -1.90
C PHE A 104 11.70 -29.43 -1.58
N ILE A 105 11.72 -28.25 -0.91
CA ILE A 105 10.50 -27.48 -0.63
C ILE A 105 10.11 -26.71 -1.88
N LYS A 106 8.85 -26.83 -2.30
CA LYS A 106 8.31 -26.18 -3.49
C LYS A 106 8.31 -24.65 -3.31
N THR A 107 9.08 -23.94 -4.13
CA THR A 107 9.19 -22.47 -4.03
C THR A 107 8.85 -21.79 -5.33
N LYS A 108 8.07 -20.69 -5.26
CA LYS A 108 7.80 -19.80 -6.39
C LYS A 108 8.03 -18.35 -5.97
N LYS A 109 8.40 -17.50 -6.92
CA LYS A 109 8.64 -16.07 -6.69
C LYS A 109 7.82 -15.21 -7.63
N ILE A 110 7.52 -14.00 -7.18
CA ILE A 110 6.82 -12.99 -7.97
C ILE A 110 7.63 -12.61 -9.23
N ASN A 111 6.93 -12.48 -10.35
CA ASN A 111 7.46 -11.80 -11.53
C ASN A 111 7.33 -10.27 -11.33
N LYS A 112 8.44 -9.56 -11.26
CA LYS A 112 8.49 -8.10 -11.08
C LYS A 112 8.26 -7.31 -12.37
N LEU A 113 8.06 -7.97 -13.50
CA LEU A 113 7.88 -7.37 -14.83
C LEU A 113 8.97 -6.34 -15.17
N ARG A 114 10.23 -6.66 -14.88
CA ARG A 114 11.35 -5.70 -15.01
C ARG A 114 11.55 -5.21 -16.44
N SER A 115 11.41 -6.09 -17.44
CA SER A 115 11.50 -5.75 -18.85
C SER A 115 10.40 -4.78 -19.27
N ASP A 116 9.16 -5.06 -18.88
CA ASP A 116 8.00 -4.23 -19.25
C ASP A 116 8.05 -2.88 -18.54
N LYS A 117 8.44 -2.87 -17.25
CA LYS A 117 8.73 -1.62 -16.54
C LYS A 117 9.85 -0.81 -17.21
N LYS A 118 10.91 -1.47 -17.69
CA LYS A 118 11.97 -0.77 -18.45
C LYS A 118 11.41 -0.12 -19.72
N ARG A 119 10.46 -0.76 -20.42
CA ARG A 119 9.78 -0.18 -21.60
C ARG A 119 8.88 0.99 -21.21
N LEU A 120 8.17 0.89 -20.07
CA LEU A 120 7.29 1.95 -19.55
C LEU A 120 8.06 3.21 -19.12
N PHE A 121 9.26 3.05 -18.53
CA PHE A 121 10.04 4.18 -17.96
C PHE A 121 11.19 4.68 -18.83
N ARG A 122 11.41 4.13 -20.03
CA ARG A 122 12.48 4.62 -20.92
C ARG A 122 12.19 6.02 -21.46
N LYS A 123 13.23 6.78 -21.78
CA LYS A 123 13.08 8.16 -22.27
C LYS A 123 12.48 8.24 -23.69
N SER A 124 12.89 7.35 -24.58
CA SER A 124 12.43 7.29 -25.98
C SER A 124 11.67 5.98 -26.26
N ASN A 125 10.80 5.99 -27.28
CA ASN A 125 9.99 4.84 -27.71
C ASN A 125 9.29 4.15 -26.53
N LYS A 126 8.71 4.93 -25.64
CA LYS A 126 8.01 4.49 -24.44
C LYS A 126 6.76 3.67 -24.79
N VAL A 127 6.56 2.57 -24.08
CA VAL A 127 5.35 1.75 -24.23
C VAL A 127 4.44 2.03 -23.03
N LEU A 128 3.37 2.77 -23.29
CA LEU A 128 2.36 3.15 -22.29
C LEU A 128 1.20 2.15 -22.32
N LYS A 129 1.43 0.99 -21.71
CA LYS A 129 0.38 -0.02 -21.54
C LYS A 129 0.31 -0.40 -20.07
N PRO A 130 -0.89 -0.60 -19.50
CA PRO A 130 -1.06 -1.08 -18.14
C PRO A 130 -0.37 -2.43 -17.97
N LEU A 131 0.43 -2.54 -16.91
CA LEU A 131 1.03 -3.79 -16.47
C LEU A 131 0.08 -4.50 -15.49
N ILE A 132 0.20 -5.82 -15.42
CA ILE A 132 -0.58 -6.63 -14.47
C ILE A 132 -0.40 -6.08 -13.06
N PRO A 133 -1.47 -5.73 -12.34
CA PRO A 133 -1.40 -5.19 -10.98
C PRO A 133 -0.69 -6.15 -10.02
N THR A 134 -0.06 -5.59 -8.99
CA THR A 134 0.76 -6.36 -8.04
C THR A 134 -0.05 -7.43 -7.32
N GLN A 135 -1.31 -7.15 -6.97
CA GLN A 135 -2.22 -8.07 -6.31
C GLN A 135 -2.43 -9.35 -7.16
N TYR A 136 -2.66 -9.20 -8.47
CA TYR A 136 -2.79 -10.34 -9.40
C TYR A 136 -1.49 -11.11 -9.58
N ARG A 137 -0.33 -10.43 -9.54
CA ARG A 137 0.99 -11.09 -9.57
C ARG A 137 1.28 -11.88 -8.29
N TYR A 138 0.70 -11.48 -7.15
CA TYR A 138 0.76 -12.27 -5.92
C TYR A 138 -0.10 -13.52 -6.02
N SER A 139 -1.35 -13.40 -6.51
CA SER A 139 -2.20 -14.57 -6.73
C SER A 139 -1.59 -15.56 -7.73
N GLU A 140 -0.92 -15.08 -8.78
CA GLU A 140 -0.19 -15.93 -9.73
C GLU A 140 0.88 -16.79 -9.01
N VAL A 141 1.58 -16.25 -8.01
CA VAL A 141 2.56 -17.04 -7.23
C VAL A 141 1.88 -18.19 -6.50
N PHE A 142 0.70 -17.94 -5.90
CA PHE A 142 -0.07 -18.97 -5.21
C PHE A 142 -0.57 -20.04 -6.19
N CYS A 143 -1.12 -19.65 -7.35
CA CYS A 143 -1.55 -20.57 -8.40
C CYS A 143 -0.40 -21.47 -8.88
N ARG A 144 0.80 -20.90 -9.08
CA ARG A 144 2.01 -21.66 -9.48
C ARG A 144 2.54 -22.58 -8.38
N LEU A 145 2.13 -22.41 -7.15
CA LEU A 145 2.38 -23.34 -6.03
C LEU A 145 1.33 -24.45 -5.96
N GLY A 146 0.21 -24.32 -6.67
CA GLY A 146 -0.92 -25.25 -6.68
C GLY A 146 -2.13 -24.76 -5.88
N PHE A 147 -2.12 -23.52 -5.40
CA PHE A 147 -3.23 -22.88 -4.69
C PHE A 147 -3.96 -21.93 -5.64
N ASN A 148 -4.90 -22.44 -6.42
CA ASN A 148 -5.65 -21.65 -7.39
C ASN A 148 -6.64 -20.74 -6.69
N ILE A 149 -6.50 -19.43 -6.92
CA ILE A 149 -7.39 -18.40 -6.39
C ILE A 149 -7.79 -17.43 -7.50
N ASP A 150 -8.99 -16.89 -7.38
CA ASP A 150 -9.53 -15.87 -8.28
C ASP A 150 -9.82 -14.60 -7.50
N LEU A 151 -9.17 -13.49 -7.88
CA LEU A 151 -9.38 -12.18 -7.25
C LEU A 151 -10.73 -11.54 -7.63
N THR A 152 -11.41 -12.03 -8.66
CA THR A 152 -12.78 -11.57 -8.98
C THR A 152 -13.81 -12.00 -7.94
N SER A 153 -13.51 -13.07 -7.18
CA SER A 153 -14.32 -13.55 -6.07
C SER A 153 -13.98 -12.91 -4.71
N HIS A 154 -13.20 -11.83 -4.73
CA HIS A 154 -12.81 -11.12 -3.51
C HIS A 154 -14.03 -10.50 -2.81
N GLU A 155 -14.09 -10.66 -1.50
CA GLU A 155 -15.06 -10.02 -0.63
C GLU A 155 -14.35 -9.06 0.31
N PHE A 156 -14.92 -7.86 0.45
CA PHE A 156 -14.40 -6.89 1.40
C PHE A 156 -14.89 -7.19 2.82
N PRO A 157 -14.06 -6.97 3.84
CA PRO A 157 -14.49 -7.08 5.22
C PRO A 157 -15.43 -5.91 5.58
N LEU A 158 -16.16 -6.08 6.66
CA LEU A 158 -16.80 -4.95 7.32
C LEU A 158 -15.74 -3.97 7.85
N PRO A 159 -16.10 -2.68 7.99
CA PRO A 159 -15.24 -1.72 8.69
C PRO A 159 -14.81 -2.25 10.05
N LYS A 160 -13.58 -1.97 10.45
CA LYS A 160 -13.09 -2.36 11.78
C LYS A 160 -13.92 -1.68 12.88
N ARG A 161 -14.13 -2.40 13.97
CA ARG A 161 -14.66 -1.79 15.19
C ARG A 161 -13.67 -0.78 15.71
N ILE A 162 -14.17 0.33 16.17
CA ILE A 162 -13.39 1.45 16.67
C ILE A 162 -13.07 1.16 18.14
N ASN A 163 -11.79 1.27 18.51
CA ASN A 163 -11.35 1.19 19.90
C ASN A 163 -11.39 2.58 20.56
N ASP A 164 -11.23 2.62 21.89
CA ASP A 164 -11.31 3.84 22.71
C ASP A 164 -10.46 5.00 22.17
N LYS A 165 -9.29 4.72 21.57
CA LYS A 165 -8.40 5.76 21.01
C LYS A 165 -8.94 6.35 19.71
N ALA A 166 -9.46 5.52 18.83
CA ALA A 166 -10.08 5.97 17.59
C ALA A 166 -11.46 6.57 17.84
N GLU A 167 -12.17 6.11 18.87
CA GLU A 167 -13.48 6.63 19.26
C GLU A 167 -13.43 8.11 19.65
N SER A 168 -12.40 8.54 20.39
CA SER A 168 -12.23 9.96 20.74
C SER A 168 -12.09 10.88 19.51
N PHE A 169 -11.57 10.37 18.39
CA PHE A 169 -11.51 11.09 17.12
C PHE A 169 -12.85 11.14 16.41
N LEU A 170 -13.58 10.04 16.44
CA LEU A 170 -14.84 9.89 15.72
C LEU A 170 -16.04 10.44 16.51
N SER A 171 -15.98 10.43 17.84
CA SER A 171 -17.00 11.06 18.71
C SER A 171 -17.06 12.58 18.55
N ALA A 172 -15.94 13.21 18.14
CA ALA A 172 -15.92 14.63 17.78
C ALA A 172 -16.59 14.90 16.41
N THR A 173 -17.04 13.84 15.70
CA THR A 173 -17.66 13.96 14.37
C THR A 173 -19.13 13.54 14.44
N GLU A 174 -20.01 14.42 14.02
CA GLU A 174 -21.43 14.11 13.83
C GLU A 174 -21.61 13.19 12.61
N ASN A 175 -22.66 12.36 12.61
CA ASN A 175 -22.96 11.47 11.48
C ASN A 175 -23.49 12.21 10.24
N THR A 176 -23.61 13.53 10.29
CA THR A 176 -24.16 14.38 9.22
C THR A 176 -23.18 14.67 8.10
N LYS A 177 -21.86 14.66 8.39
CA LYS A 177 -20.80 14.95 7.43
C LYS A 177 -20.04 13.70 7.01
N LYS A 178 -19.54 13.71 5.76
CA LYS A 178 -18.66 12.64 5.26
C LYS A 178 -17.27 12.72 5.88
N LYS A 179 -16.60 11.57 5.99
CA LYS A 179 -15.24 11.41 6.53
C LYS A 179 -14.25 11.15 5.40
N ILE A 180 -13.35 12.09 5.16
CA ILE A 180 -12.35 12.01 4.08
C ILE A 180 -10.96 11.84 4.69
N GLY A 181 -10.26 10.78 4.30
CA GLY A 181 -8.84 10.62 4.63
C GLY A 181 -7.94 11.34 3.63
N ILE A 182 -6.90 12.00 4.09
CA ILE A 182 -5.88 12.59 3.22
C ILE A 182 -4.49 12.16 3.70
N ALA A 183 -3.74 11.45 2.82
CA ALA A 183 -2.36 11.06 3.04
C ALA A 183 -1.44 11.83 2.07
N PRO A 184 -0.98 13.05 2.46
CA PRO A 184 -0.34 13.98 1.53
C PRO A 184 1.14 13.68 1.26
N PHE A 185 1.71 12.68 1.91
CA PHE A 185 3.13 12.37 1.86
C PHE A 185 3.45 11.06 1.13
N ALA A 186 4.68 10.95 0.64
CA ALA A 186 5.23 9.75 0.04
C ALA A 186 6.75 9.69 0.26
N SER A 187 7.35 8.51 0.02
CA SER A 187 8.78 8.27 0.26
C SER A 187 9.73 9.12 -0.63
N TYR A 188 9.24 9.64 -1.74
CA TYR A 188 10.03 10.43 -2.69
C TYR A 188 9.28 11.69 -3.11
N THR A 189 10.00 12.80 -3.21
CA THR A 189 9.45 14.12 -3.57
C THR A 189 8.70 14.13 -4.89
N GLY A 190 9.15 13.34 -5.87
CA GLY A 190 8.48 13.21 -7.17
C GLY A 190 7.10 12.55 -7.14
N LYS A 191 6.62 12.15 -5.95
CA LYS A 191 5.29 11.59 -5.69
C LYS A 191 4.46 12.47 -4.76
N ILE A 192 5.02 13.54 -4.21
CA ILE A 192 4.33 14.41 -3.24
C ILE A 192 3.66 15.55 -3.99
N TYR A 193 2.34 15.65 -3.85
CA TYR A 193 1.60 16.80 -4.33
C TYR A 193 2.04 18.06 -3.57
N PRO A 194 2.22 19.21 -4.22
CA PRO A 194 2.68 20.42 -3.54
C PRO A 194 1.83 20.77 -2.34
N LEU A 195 2.47 20.94 -1.19
CA LEU A 195 1.78 21.10 0.10
C LEU A 195 0.89 22.35 0.16
N ASP A 196 1.28 23.41 -0.54
CA ASP A 196 0.47 24.61 -0.70
C ASP A 196 -0.84 24.35 -1.49
N LEU A 197 -0.78 23.48 -2.50
CA LEU A 197 -1.97 23.05 -3.25
C LEU A 197 -2.81 22.03 -2.45
N MET A 198 -2.16 21.11 -1.75
CA MET A 198 -2.85 20.17 -0.87
C MET A 198 -3.58 20.89 0.25
N GLN A 199 -2.99 21.93 0.83
CA GLN A 199 -3.64 22.76 1.85
C GLN A 199 -4.91 23.44 1.32
N LYS A 200 -4.92 23.87 0.04
CA LYS A 200 -6.15 24.40 -0.60
C LYS A 200 -7.23 23.33 -0.71
N VAL A 201 -6.85 22.08 -1.09
CA VAL A 201 -7.78 20.95 -1.12
C VAL A 201 -8.36 20.70 0.26
N VAL A 202 -7.52 20.61 1.31
CA VAL A 202 -7.96 20.45 2.71
C VAL A 202 -8.89 21.56 3.14
N GLY A 203 -8.52 22.83 2.88
CA GLY A 203 -9.32 24.01 3.26
C GLY A 203 -10.68 24.04 2.58
N PHE A 204 -10.81 23.57 1.34
CA PHE A 204 -12.08 23.45 0.65
C PHE A 204 -12.95 22.32 1.24
N LEU A 205 -12.38 21.11 1.35
CA LEU A 205 -13.13 19.92 1.75
C LEU A 205 -13.67 19.99 3.18
N GLN A 206 -12.94 20.63 4.09
CA GLN A 206 -13.32 20.72 5.50
C GLN A 206 -14.57 21.57 5.75
N ASN A 207 -15.02 22.38 4.78
CA ASN A 207 -16.24 23.18 4.94
C ASN A 207 -17.47 22.27 5.12
N GLU A 208 -17.56 21.18 4.34
CA GLU A 208 -18.71 20.28 4.33
C GLU A 208 -18.40 18.86 4.85
N ASN A 209 -17.14 18.56 5.10
CA ASN A 209 -16.69 17.23 5.48
C ASN A 209 -15.76 17.28 6.71
N TYR A 210 -15.60 16.13 7.36
CA TYR A 210 -14.50 15.90 8.30
C TYR A 210 -13.28 15.34 7.56
N VAL A 211 -12.12 15.95 7.77
CA VAL A 211 -10.86 15.57 7.10
C VAL A 211 -9.90 14.96 8.10
N PHE A 212 -9.47 13.73 7.83
CA PHE A 212 -8.51 12.97 8.63
C PHE A 212 -7.16 12.93 7.92
N LEU A 213 -6.13 13.53 8.54
CA LEU A 213 -4.78 13.66 7.97
C LEU A 213 -3.88 12.54 8.46
N PHE A 214 -3.28 11.82 7.51
CA PHE A 214 -2.34 10.74 7.77
C PHE A 214 -0.91 11.15 7.42
N GLY A 215 0.01 10.95 8.34
CA GLY A 215 1.44 11.20 8.18
C GLY A 215 2.16 10.86 9.47
N ASN A 216 3.45 10.54 9.37
CA ASN A 216 4.23 10.07 10.50
C ASN A 216 5.66 10.64 10.46
N GLY A 217 6.30 10.69 11.62
CA GLY A 217 7.61 11.32 11.77
C GLY A 217 7.51 12.84 11.93
N LYS A 218 8.58 13.42 12.47
CA LYS A 218 8.59 14.82 12.91
C LYS A 218 8.20 15.81 11.80
N TYR A 219 8.83 15.69 10.63
CA TYR A 219 8.60 16.62 9.52
C TYR A 219 7.13 16.64 9.05
N GLU A 220 6.56 15.46 8.80
CA GLU A 220 5.16 15.35 8.35
C GLU A 220 4.20 15.81 9.43
N THR A 221 4.41 15.41 10.68
CA THR A 221 3.59 15.81 11.83
C THR A 221 3.61 17.33 12.05
N ASP A 222 4.74 18.00 11.91
CA ASP A 222 4.83 19.45 12.10
C ASP A 222 4.00 20.20 11.04
N ILE A 223 3.97 19.73 9.81
CA ILE A 223 3.10 20.28 8.74
C ILE A 223 1.63 20.04 9.07
N LEU A 224 1.26 18.80 9.42
CA LEU A 224 -0.13 18.44 9.72
C LEU A 224 -0.68 19.22 10.92
N LYS A 225 0.13 19.50 11.93
CA LYS A 225 -0.25 20.35 13.08
C LYS A 225 -0.64 21.75 12.66
N VAL A 226 0.00 22.32 11.64
CA VAL A 226 -0.39 23.63 11.12
C VAL A 226 -1.80 23.58 10.53
N TRP A 227 -2.11 22.54 9.76
CA TRP A 227 -3.42 22.42 9.12
C TRP A 227 -4.52 22.08 10.13
N THR A 228 -4.26 21.22 11.11
CA THR A 228 -5.25 20.92 12.18
C THR A 228 -5.57 22.11 13.07
N LYS A 229 -4.64 23.05 13.22
CA LYS A 229 -4.88 24.32 13.94
C LYS A 229 -5.63 25.35 13.09
N ALA A 230 -5.43 25.32 11.79
CA ALA A 230 -6.02 26.29 10.86
C ALA A 230 -7.48 25.99 10.51
N TYR A 231 -7.92 24.72 10.61
CA TYR A 231 -9.22 24.28 10.13
C TYR A 231 -9.98 23.48 11.19
N PRO A 232 -11.22 23.87 11.55
CA PRO A 232 -11.97 23.28 12.66
C PRO A 232 -12.41 21.81 12.42
N ASN A 233 -12.64 21.41 11.16
CA ASN A 233 -13.08 20.06 10.80
C ASN A 233 -11.92 19.15 10.33
N VAL A 234 -10.67 19.47 10.73
CA VAL A 234 -9.48 18.73 10.32
C VAL A 234 -8.81 18.06 11.53
N PHE A 235 -8.65 16.74 11.45
CA PHE A 235 -8.14 15.89 12.53
C PHE A 235 -6.81 15.23 12.12
N GLY A 236 -5.84 15.19 13.03
CA GLY A 236 -4.51 14.64 12.76
C GLY A 236 -4.33 13.23 13.33
N CYS A 237 -4.40 12.20 12.50
CA CYS A 237 -4.22 10.79 12.92
C CYS A 237 -2.82 10.48 13.48
N TYR A 238 -1.84 11.35 13.30
CA TYR A 238 -0.49 11.23 13.88
C TYR A 238 -0.47 11.12 15.40
N THR A 239 -1.54 11.50 16.08
CA THR A 239 -1.66 11.39 17.55
C THR A 239 -2.06 9.99 18.02
N LEU A 240 -2.58 9.14 17.13
CA LEU A 240 -3.00 7.77 17.46
C LEU A 240 -1.82 6.88 17.85
N ASN A 241 -0.62 7.14 17.30
CA ASN A 241 0.62 6.38 17.56
C ASN A 241 0.46 4.85 17.43
N SER A 242 -0.51 4.41 16.64
CA SER A 242 -0.87 3.00 16.45
C SER A 242 -1.38 2.76 15.04
N LEU A 243 -0.71 1.87 14.32
CA LEU A 243 -1.16 1.46 12.98
C LEU A 243 -2.54 0.77 13.03
N GLU A 244 -2.86 0.08 14.11
CA GLU A 244 -4.18 -0.54 14.29
C GLU A 244 -5.28 0.51 14.38
N SER A 245 -5.09 1.55 15.21
CA SER A 245 -6.05 2.65 15.32
C SER A 245 -6.15 3.46 14.02
N GLU A 246 -5.04 3.64 13.28
CA GLU A 246 -5.11 4.23 11.93
C GLU A 246 -5.96 3.39 10.97
N LEU A 247 -5.84 2.06 11.01
CA LEU A 247 -6.66 1.16 10.18
C LEU A 247 -8.14 1.20 10.57
N GLU A 248 -8.46 1.38 11.85
CA GLU A 248 -9.82 1.57 12.32
C GLU A 248 -10.42 2.85 11.72
N ILE A 249 -9.71 3.97 11.76
CA ILE A 249 -10.15 5.21 11.10
C ILE A 249 -10.29 4.99 9.59
N ILE A 250 -9.23 4.46 8.93
CA ILE A 250 -9.21 4.25 7.46
C ILE A 250 -10.40 3.43 7.00
N SER A 251 -10.74 2.34 7.71
CA SER A 251 -11.84 1.46 7.33
C SER A 251 -13.23 2.08 7.47
N ASN A 252 -13.35 3.19 8.18
CA ASN A 252 -14.58 3.94 8.43
C ASN A 252 -14.67 5.27 7.63
N LEU A 253 -13.75 5.50 6.70
CA LEU A 253 -13.78 6.65 5.80
C LEU A 253 -14.78 6.46 4.65
N ASN A 254 -15.28 7.57 4.11
CA ASN A 254 -16.10 7.59 2.90
C ASN A 254 -15.26 7.69 1.63
N ALA A 255 -14.07 8.33 1.70
CA ALA A 255 -13.09 8.39 0.62
C ALA A 255 -11.67 8.62 1.17
N MET A 256 -10.64 8.25 0.39
CA MET A 256 -9.23 8.50 0.70
C MET A 256 -8.55 9.22 -0.47
N LEU A 257 -7.98 10.40 -0.22
CA LEU A 257 -7.01 11.03 -1.11
C LEU A 257 -5.60 10.59 -0.72
N SER A 258 -4.89 9.96 -1.60
CA SER A 258 -3.54 9.44 -1.33
C SER A 258 -2.58 9.77 -2.45
N MET A 259 -1.33 10.01 -2.09
CA MET A 259 -0.24 9.89 -3.05
C MET A 259 -0.08 8.43 -3.47
N ASP A 260 0.73 8.15 -4.51
CA ASP A 260 1.24 6.79 -4.78
C ASP A 260 2.03 6.30 -3.54
N SER A 261 1.29 5.89 -2.49
CA SER A 261 1.80 5.56 -1.15
C SER A 261 0.97 4.45 -0.49
N ALA A 262 1.34 4.06 0.72
CA ALA A 262 0.73 2.91 1.40
C ALA A 262 -0.75 3.12 1.78
N ASN A 263 -1.13 4.35 2.17
CA ASN A 263 -2.47 4.63 2.70
C ASN A 263 -3.58 4.37 1.68
N GLY A 264 -3.33 4.63 0.38
CA GLY A 264 -4.27 4.25 -0.68
C GLY A 264 -4.54 2.75 -0.74
N HIS A 265 -3.50 1.91 -0.56
CA HIS A 265 -3.68 0.46 -0.52
C HIS A 265 -4.41 0.00 0.74
N LEU A 266 -4.15 0.65 1.88
CA LEU A 266 -4.84 0.34 3.14
C LEU A 266 -6.34 0.65 3.03
N ALA A 267 -6.70 1.82 2.49
CA ALA A 267 -8.08 2.21 2.27
C ALA A 267 -8.80 1.27 1.29
N ALA A 268 -8.14 0.94 0.17
CA ALA A 268 -8.69 0.03 -0.82
C ALA A 268 -8.96 -1.39 -0.26
N ASN A 269 -8.22 -1.82 0.76
CA ASN A 269 -8.47 -3.11 1.42
C ASN A 269 -9.81 -3.17 2.17
N TYR A 270 -10.43 -2.03 2.45
CA TYR A 270 -11.73 -1.91 3.12
C TYR A 270 -12.85 -1.38 2.22
N ASN A 271 -12.65 -1.42 0.89
CA ASN A 271 -13.59 -0.88 -0.09
C ASN A 271 -13.82 0.64 0.02
N VAL A 272 -12.91 1.35 0.66
CA VAL A 272 -12.96 2.81 0.69
C VAL A 272 -12.49 3.32 -0.67
N PRO A 273 -13.28 4.16 -1.36
CA PRO A 273 -12.88 4.76 -2.64
C PRO A 273 -11.57 5.55 -2.47
N VAL A 274 -10.61 5.30 -3.36
CA VAL A 274 -9.29 5.95 -3.30
C VAL A 274 -9.10 6.83 -4.51
N ILE A 275 -8.80 8.08 -4.28
CA ILE A 275 -8.29 9.01 -5.30
C ILE A 275 -6.77 9.05 -5.14
N SER A 276 -6.05 8.68 -6.20
CA SER A 276 -4.59 8.59 -6.19
C SER A 276 -3.95 9.66 -7.05
N LEU A 277 -2.94 10.38 -6.52
CA LEU A 277 -2.18 11.38 -7.27
C LEU A 277 -0.83 10.81 -7.72
N TRP A 278 -0.56 10.90 -9.03
CA TRP A 278 0.61 10.33 -9.67
C TRP A 278 1.48 11.41 -10.31
N GLY A 279 2.69 11.56 -9.81
CA GLY A 279 3.68 12.51 -10.34
C GLY A 279 4.63 11.88 -11.34
N LEU A 280 5.86 11.57 -10.89
CA LEU A 280 6.89 10.90 -11.72
C LEU A 280 6.62 9.40 -11.91
N THR A 281 5.67 8.83 -11.20
CA THR A 281 5.17 7.46 -11.33
C THR A 281 3.88 7.42 -12.17
N HIS A 282 3.28 6.23 -12.34
CA HIS A 282 2.05 6.07 -13.11
C HIS A 282 1.31 4.80 -12.68
N PRO A 283 -0.03 4.76 -12.64
CA PRO A 283 -0.81 3.57 -12.31
C PRO A 283 -0.51 2.38 -13.22
N PHE A 284 -0.13 2.63 -14.48
CA PHE A 284 0.27 1.58 -15.44
C PHE A 284 1.48 0.75 -14.98
N ALA A 285 2.22 1.16 -13.95
CA ALA A 285 3.28 0.34 -13.36
C ALA A 285 2.75 -0.87 -12.54
N GLY A 286 1.43 -0.98 -12.39
CA GLY A 286 0.76 -2.04 -11.65
C GLY A 286 0.82 -1.85 -10.14
N TYR A 287 0.81 -0.60 -9.67
CA TYR A 287 0.81 -0.21 -8.25
C TYR A 287 -0.44 0.55 -7.84
N ALA A 288 -1.46 0.64 -8.70
CA ALA A 288 -2.73 1.24 -8.32
C ALA A 288 -3.38 0.47 -7.14
N PRO A 289 -4.16 1.13 -6.29
CA PRO A 289 -4.96 0.50 -5.26
C PRO A 289 -5.84 -0.62 -5.82
N PHE A 290 -6.18 -1.60 -4.99
CA PHE A 290 -6.98 -2.75 -5.44
C PHE A 290 -8.36 -2.28 -5.93
N LEU A 291 -8.76 -2.73 -7.12
CA LEU A 291 -9.99 -2.33 -7.81
C LEU A 291 -10.17 -0.82 -8.01
N SER A 292 -9.07 -0.07 -8.02
CA SER A 292 -9.11 1.37 -8.35
C SER A 292 -9.70 1.60 -9.74
N LYS A 293 -10.54 2.62 -9.87
CA LYS A 293 -11.14 3.02 -11.13
C LYS A 293 -10.24 4.02 -11.86
N PRO A 294 -10.18 3.99 -13.21
CA PRO A 294 -9.33 4.92 -13.96
C PRO A 294 -9.58 6.41 -13.67
N GLU A 295 -10.83 6.79 -13.45
CA GLU A 295 -11.24 8.16 -13.12
C GLU A 295 -10.72 8.67 -11.76
N ASN A 296 -10.30 7.76 -10.90
CA ASN A 296 -9.73 8.08 -9.58
C ASN A 296 -8.20 8.19 -9.62
N GLU A 297 -7.56 7.93 -10.76
CA GLU A 297 -6.11 7.95 -10.91
C GLU A 297 -5.66 9.24 -11.61
N LEU A 298 -5.48 10.32 -10.84
CA LEU A 298 -5.08 11.61 -11.38
C LEU A 298 -3.58 11.64 -11.64
N THR A 299 -3.19 11.82 -12.90
CA THR A 299 -1.80 11.82 -13.33
C THR A 299 -1.33 13.22 -13.72
N SER A 300 -0.06 13.52 -13.49
CA SER A 300 0.56 14.74 -13.99
C SER A 300 0.48 14.83 -15.53
N ASN A 301 0.35 16.04 -16.05
CA ASN A 301 0.12 16.32 -17.46
C ASN A 301 1.33 15.89 -18.32
N ARG A 302 1.11 14.93 -19.24
CA ARG A 302 2.15 14.39 -20.10
C ARG A 302 2.42 15.24 -21.33
N GLU A 303 1.54 16.12 -21.73
CA GLU A 303 1.80 17.08 -22.82
C GLU A 303 2.85 18.08 -22.37
N MET A 304 2.74 18.58 -21.14
CA MET A 304 3.73 19.46 -20.52
C MET A 304 5.03 18.70 -20.15
N TYR A 305 4.92 17.42 -19.76
CA TYR A 305 6.01 16.61 -19.25
C TYR A 305 6.12 15.25 -20.00
N PRO A 306 6.58 15.25 -21.27
CA PRO A 306 6.49 14.06 -22.14
C PRO A 306 7.33 12.86 -21.71
N LEU A 307 8.32 13.04 -20.81
CA LEU A 307 9.10 11.93 -20.28
C LEU A 307 8.37 11.11 -19.19
N LEU A 308 7.15 11.50 -18.79
CA LEU A 308 6.39 10.74 -17.81
C LEU A 308 5.90 9.40 -18.34
N PRO A 309 5.81 8.38 -17.48
CA PRO A 309 6.43 8.27 -16.18
C PRO A 309 7.94 8.06 -16.27
N THR A 310 8.71 8.51 -15.25
CA THR A 310 10.18 8.47 -15.29
C THR A 310 10.78 7.31 -14.51
N SER A 311 10.09 6.79 -13.53
CA SER A 311 10.53 5.65 -12.71
C SER A 311 9.38 4.98 -11.95
N ALA A 312 9.65 3.74 -11.52
CA ALA A 312 8.69 2.98 -10.70
C ALA A 312 8.55 3.51 -9.26
N TYR A 313 9.52 4.30 -8.80
CA TYR A 313 9.59 4.76 -7.40
C TYR A 313 9.45 6.27 -7.23
N GLY A 314 9.41 7.03 -8.33
CA GLY A 314 9.38 8.50 -8.27
C GLY A 314 10.70 9.15 -7.83
N ASN A 315 11.79 8.38 -7.83
CA ASN A 315 13.13 8.80 -7.37
C ASN A 315 14.05 9.31 -8.48
N LYS A 316 13.54 9.45 -9.71
CA LYS A 316 14.29 9.94 -10.88
C LYS A 316 13.58 11.15 -11.46
N THR A 317 14.00 12.33 -11.02
CA THR A 317 13.48 13.62 -11.47
C THR A 317 14.37 14.16 -12.59
N PRO A 318 13.91 14.18 -13.85
CA PRO A 318 14.64 14.89 -14.92
C PRO A 318 14.70 16.39 -14.63
N LYS A 319 15.71 17.08 -15.16
CA LYS A 319 15.82 18.54 -15.08
C LYS A 319 14.55 19.18 -15.68
N GLY A 320 13.94 20.12 -14.96
CA GLY A 320 12.70 20.79 -15.35
C GLY A 320 11.40 20.03 -14.95
N TYR A 321 11.52 18.88 -14.26
CA TYR A 321 10.36 18.10 -13.80
C TYR A 321 10.11 18.23 -12.28
N GLU A 322 10.80 19.14 -11.62
CA GLU A 322 10.70 19.38 -10.17
C GLU A 322 9.28 19.79 -9.74
N LYS A 323 8.55 20.44 -10.65
CA LYS A 323 7.19 20.95 -10.42
C LYS A 323 6.10 20.12 -11.10
N VAL A 324 6.41 18.90 -11.53
CA VAL A 324 5.51 18.05 -12.33
C VAL A 324 4.14 17.86 -11.70
N MET A 325 4.07 17.66 -10.38
CA MET A 325 2.82 17.47 -9.65
C MET A 325 1.92 18.72 -9.64
N ARG A 326 2.45 19.93 -9.91
CA ARG A 326 1.64 21.16 -10.03
C ARG A 326 0.75 21.18 -11.28
N SER A 327 0.96 20.27 -12.21
CA SER A 327 0.10 20.11 -13.39
C SER A 327 -1.20 19.36 -13.13
N ILE A 328 -1.39 18.82 -11.93
CA ILE A 328 -2.69 18.32 -11.47
C ILE A 328 -3.42 19.49 -10.83
N ASP A 329 -4.58 19.86 -11.38
CA ASP A 329 -5.35 21.00 -10.88
C ASP A 329 -6.04 20.69 -9.55
N VAL A 330 -6.13 21.69 -8.65
CA VAL A 330 -6.80 21.57 -7.35
C VAL A 330 -8.29 21.22 -7.53
N ASN A 331 -8.94 21.82 -8.51
CA ASN A 331 -10.37 21.60 -8.77
C ASN A 331 -10.63 20.18 -9.27
N ASP A 332 -9.71 19.62 -10.09
CA ASP A 332 -9.81 18.22 -10.54
C ASP A 332 -9.71 17.25 -9.36
N VAL A 333 -8.82 17.54 -8.40
CA VAL A 333 -8.69 16.73 -7.17
C VAL A 333 -9.98 16.80 -6.33
N ILE A 334 -10.51 18.00 -6.12
CA ILE A 334 -11.76 18.21 -5.36
C ILE A 334 -12.94 17.52 -6.07
N LEU A 335 -13.05 17.67 -7.38
CA LEU A 335 -14.11 17.06 -8.18
C LEU A 335 -14.06 15.53 -8.12
N ALA A 336 -12.86 14.94 -8.20
CA ALA A 336 -12.69 13.49 -8.09
C ALA A 336 -13.12 12.96 -6.72
N ILE A 337 -12.79 13.68 -5.64
CA ILE A 337 -13.20 13.31 -4.29
C ILE A 337 -14.74 13.40 -4.17
N ASN A 338 -15.35 14.49 -4.61
CA ASN A 338 -16.81 14.69 -4.52
C ASN A 338 -17.59 13.64 -5.34
N LYS A 339 -17.04 13.17 -6.45
CA LYS A 339 -17.65 12.09 -7.24
C LYS A 339 -17.54 10.72 -6.56
N ALA A 340 -16.59 10.55 -5.65
CA ALA A 340 -16.35 9.29 -4.95
C ALA A 340 -17.15 9.18 -3.63
N LEU A 341 -17.66 10.29 -3.10
CA LEU A 341 -18.51 10.38 -1.90
C LEU A 341 -19.97 10.05 -2.17
#